data_c2a7ad841837c91679eabc5da7659bab
#
_entry.id   c2a7ad841837c91679eabc5da7659bab
#
_cell.length_a   1.000
_cell.length_b   1.000
_cell.length_c   1.000
_cell.angle_alpha   90.00
_cell.angle_beta   90.00
_cell.angle_gamma   90.00
#
_symmetry.space_group_name_H-M   'P 1'
#
loop_
_entity.id
_entity.type
_entity.pdbx_description
1 polymer ?
#
loop_
_entity_poly.entity_id
_entity_poly.type
_entity_poly.pdbx_seq_one_letter_code
_entity_poly.pdbx_strand_id
1 'polypeptide(L)'
;MVEDAQSTRTRILETCLRLFNEASPAAVTTAEIARVAGINEGNLYYYFKKKTDILIALFEQFESALNQTANAPQASRSGLEYLKTWFTLMWEWRFFYRDGSAIIRMAPELRARCVNLTARGQADIRRVLQGMKENGRLTASDTELDRLVVNAWIISSYWLDYLHSRHNVDQFTAEHLDWGLSQVLSLFLPYLPAESAGNKVKPARKG
;
A
#
# COMPACT_ATOMS: atom_id res chain seq x y z
N MET A 1 28.96 11.25 -16.06
CA MET A 1 28.91 9.76 -15.97
C MET A 1 28.20 9.23 -14.72
N VAL A 2 28.49 9.69 -13.48
CA VAL A 2 27.82 9.20 -12.27
C VAL A 2 26.35 9.68 -12.21
N GLU A 3 26.09 10.92 -12.58
CA GLU A 3 24.75 11.52 -12.59
C GLU A 3 23.82 10.87 -13.64
N ASP A 4 24.37 10.48 -14.80
CA ASP A 4 23.64 9.78 -15.86
C ASP A 4 23.32 8.31 -15.46
N ALA A 5 24.21 7.66 -14.73
CA ALA A 5 23.99 6.31 -14.21
C ALA A 5 22.90 6.29 -13.13
N GLN A 6 22.87 7.27 -12.21
CA GLN A 6 21.81 7.40 -11.20
C GLN A 6 20.46 7.71 -11.86
N SER A 7 20.42 8.59 -12.86
CA SER A 7 19.23 8.88 -13.66
C SER A 7 18.70 7.63 -14.36
N THR A 8 19.56 6.80 -14.96
CA THR A 8 19.16 5.56 -15.65
C THR A 8 18.63 4.53 -14.65
N ARG A 9 19.28 4.34 -13.50
CA ARG A 9 18.80 3.43 -12.46
C ARG A 9 17.41 3.84 -11.95
N THR A 10 17.19 5.11 -11.70
CA THR A 10 15.90 5.67 -11.29
C THR A 10 14.83 5.41 -12.35
N ARG A 11 15.11 5.69 -13.62
CA ARG A 11 14.21 5.45 -14.75
C ARG A 11 13.82 3.97 -14.88
N ILE A 12 14.74 3.04 -14.64
CA ILE A 12 14.45 1.60 -14.61
C ILE A 12 13.44 1.29 -13.50
N LEU A 13 13.66 1.79 -12.27
CA LEU A 13 12.77 1.54 -11.13
C LEU A 13 11.38 2.14 -11.34
N GLU A 14 11.28 3.36 -11.84
CA GLU A 14 10.00 4.00 -12.19
C GLU A 14 9.24 3.21 -13.26
N THR A 15 9.97 2.74 -14.30
CA THR A 15 9.41 1.87 -15.33
C THR A 15 8.88 0.57 -14.74
N CYS A 16 9.66 -0.08 -13.86
CA CYS A 16 9.25 -1.32 -13.21
C CYS A 16 8.06 -1.12 -12.28
N LEU A 17 8.03 -0.04 -11.50
CA LEU A 17 6.89 0.30 -10.64
C LEU A 17 5.59 0.39 -11.46
N ARG A 18 5.62 1.10 -12.58
CA ARG A 18 4.48 1.23 -13.47
C ARG A 18 4.07 -0.12 -14.07
N LEU A 19 5.00 -0.86 -14.67
CA LEU A 19 4.73 -2.15 -15.30
C LEU A 19 4.20 -3.18 -14.29
N PHE A 20 4.78 -3.24 -13.09
CA PHE A 20 4.34 -4.16 -12.03
C PHE A 20 2.97 -3.77 -11.47
N ASN A 21 2.63 -2.50 -11.46
CA ASN A 21 1.28 -2.04 -11.11
C ASN A 21 0.24 -2.40 -12.18
N GLU A 22 0.62 -2.42 -13.46
CA GLU A 22 -0.25 -2.76 -14.60
C GLU A 22 -0.38 -4.29 -14.76
N ALA A 23 0.75 -5.03 -14.53
CA ALA A 23 0.80 -6.47 -14.64
C ALA A 23 1.58 -7.09 -13.46
N SER A 24 1.44 -8.41 -13.25
CA SER A 24 2.18 -9.10 -12.19
C SER A 24 3.71 -9.01 -12.44
N PRO A 25 4.55 -8.81 -11.39
CA PRO A 25 5.99 -8.92 -11.52
C PRO A 25 6.46 -10.25 -12.14
N ALA A 26 5.67 -11.33 -11.97
CA ALA A 26 5.97 -12.62 -12.61
C ALA A 26 5.78 -12.58 -14.13
N ALA A 27 4.79 -11.85 -14.62
CA ALA A 27 4.45 -11.76 -16.04
C ALA A 27 5.39 -10.82 -16.81
N VAL A 28 5.87 -9.73 -16.19
CA VAL A 28 6.75 -8.74 -16.85
C VAL A 28 8.15 -9.33 -17.04
N THR A 29 8.66 -9.28 -18.29
CA THR A 29 10.00 -9.79 -18.64
C THR A 29 11.08 -8.70 -18.54
N THR A 30 12.35 -9.11 -18.41
CA THR A 30 13.50 -8.18 -18.44
C THR A 30 13.63 -7.49 -19.80
N ALA A 31 13.33 -8.18 -20.89
CA ALA A 31 13.28 -7.61 -22.23
C ALA A 31 12.25 -6.49 -22.35
N GLU A 32 11.06 -6.69 -21.77
CA GLU A 32 10.02 -5.67 -21.74
C GLU A 32 10.42 -4.46 -20.90
N ILE A 33 10.99 -4.68 -19.70
CA ILE A 33 11.52 -3.60 -18.85
C ILE A 33 12.54 -2.78 -19.63
N ALA A 34 13.53 -3.42 -20.25
CA ALA A 34 14.57 -2.75 -21.01
C ALA A 34 13.99 -1.93 -22.18
N ARG A 35 13.09 -2.53 -22.96
CA ARG A 35 12.40 -1.87 -24.08
C ARG A 35 11.65 -0.61 -23.62
N VAL A 36 10.86 -0.71 -22.54
CA VAL A 36 10.05 0.41 -22.06
C VAL A 36 10.91 1.48 -21.38
N ALA A 37 12.00 1.08 -20.70
CA ALA A 37 12.97 2.01 -20.11
C ALA A 37 13.88 2.69 -21.16
N GLY A 38 13.78 2.31 -22.45
CA GLY A 38 14.62 2.88 -23.53
C GLY A 38 16.10 2.50 -23.42
N ILE A 39 16.39 1.28 -22.97
CA ILE A 39 17.75 0.72 -22.85
C ILE A 39 17.80 -0.69 -23.45
N ASN A 40 18.99 -1.22 -23.68
CA ASN A 40 19.14 -2.63 -24.01
C ASN A 40 19.22 -3.53 -22.77
N GLU A 41 18.94 -4.82 -22.91
CA GLU A 41 18.96 -5.76 -21.78
C GLU A 41 20.35 -5.87 -21.11
N GLY A 42 21.44 -5.77 -21.85
CA GLY A 42 22.79 -5.77 -21.30
C GLY A 42 22.99 -4.60 -20.33
N ASN A 43 22.44 -3.43 -20.66
CA ASN A 43 22.47 -2.27 -19.79
C ASN A 43 21.55 -2.48 -18.56
N LEU A 44 20.39 -3.10 -18.70
CA LEU A 44 19.55 -3.48 -17.55
C LEU A 44 20.32 -4.38 -16.59
N TYR A 45 21.00 -5.44 -17.07
CA TYR A 45 21.80 -6.35 -16.26
C TYR A 45 23.06 -5.70 -15.64
N TYR A 46 23.51 -4.59 -16.17
CA TYR A 46 24.56 -3.80 -15.53
C TYR A 46 24.07 -3.22 -14.19
N TYR A 47 22.82 -2.70 -14.13
CA TYR A 47 22.22 -2.12 -12.91
C TYR A 47 21.62 -3.16 -11.98
N PHE A 48 20.97 -4.19 -12.52
CA PHE A 48 20.24 -5.21 -11.77
C PHE A 48 20.54 -6.60 -12.36
N LYS A 49 21.25 -7.42 -11.60
CA LYS A 49 21.69 -8.75 -12.06
C LYS A 49 20.52 -9.72 -12.22
N LYS A 50 19.44 -9.51 -11.45
CA LYS A 50 18.23 -10.34 -11.44
C LYS A 50 16.99 -9.45 -11.30
N LYS A 51 15.85 -9.93 -11.75
CA LYS A 51 14.57 -9.24 -11.52
C LYS A 51 14.25 -9.11 -10.01
N THR A 52 14.72 -10.04 -9.19
CA THR A 52 14.59 -9.95 -7.73
C THR A 52 15.33 -8.75 -7.14
N ASP A 53 16.47 -8.34 -7.71
CA ASP A 53 17.20 -7.14 -7.26
C ASP A 53 16.37 -5.88 -7.48
N ILE A 54 15.57 -5.84 -8.57
CA ILE A 54 14.62 -4.76 -8.84
C ILE A 54 13.51 -4.76 -7.79
N LEU A 55 12.94 -5.93 -7.46
CA LEU A 55 11.90 -6.04 -6.43
C LEU A 55 12.40 -5.56 -5.06
N ILE A 56 13.63 -5.92 -4.69
CA ILE A 56 14.26 -5.47 -3.44
C ILE A 56 14.44 -3.94 -3.44
N ALA A 57 14.97 -3.38 -4.54
CA ALA A 57 15.17 -1.94 -4.66
C ALA A 57 13.84 -1.16 -4.63
N LEU A 58 12.79 -1.68 -5.27
CA LEU A 58 11.45 -1.10 -5.18
C LEU A 58 10.89 -1.20 -3.76
N PHE A 59 11.13 -2.30 -3.06
CA PHE A 59 10.70 -2.45 -1.68
C PHE A 59 11.41 -1.46 -0.75
N GLU A 60 12.69 -1.16 -1.00
CA GLU A 60 13.44 -0.12 -0.28
C GLU A 60 12.85 1.28 -0.49
N GLN A 61 12.47 1.60 -1.73
CA GLN A 61 11.77 2.87 -2.02
C GLN A 61 10.39 2.92 -1.33
N PHE A 62 9.65 1.82 -1.35
CA PHE A 62 8.37 1.70 -0.67
C PHE A 62 8.51 1.92 0.86
N GLU A 63 9.48 1.26 1.51
CA GLU A 63 9.74 1.48 2.94
C GLU A 63 10.14 2.94 3.24
N SER A 64 10.92 3.56 2.36
CA SER A 64 11.28 4.98 2.51
C SER A 64 10.04 5.88 2.43
N ALA A 65 9.15 5.64 1.46
CA ALA A 65 7.89 6.38 1.33
C ALA A 65 6.96 6.19 2.54
N LEU A 66 6.87 4.95 3.06
CA LEU A 66 6.15 4.63 4.29
C LEU A 66 6.71 5.42 5.49
N ASN A 67 8.03 5.44 5.66
CA ASN A 67 8.67 6.14 6.77
C ASN A 67 8.45 7.66 6.68
N GLN A 68 8.51 8.24 5.48
CA GLN A 68 8.23 9.66 5.26
C GLN A 68 6.77 10.00 5.63
N THR A 69 5.82 9.15 5.22
CA THR A 69 4.40 9.30 5.55
C THR A 69 4.14 9.19 7.05
N ALA A 70 4.77 8.24 7.73
CA ALA A 70 4.63 8.04 9.17
C ALA A 70 5.22 9.19 10.00
N ASN A 71 6.33 9.78 9.53
CA ASN A 71 7.04 10.88 10.20
C ASN A 71 6.48 12.27 9.86
N ALA A 72 5.54 12.38 8.91
CA ALA A 72 4.90 13.65 8.59
C ALA A 72 4.16 14.21 9.83
N PRO A 73 4.17 15.54 10.08
CA PRO A 73 3.51 16.13 11.24
C PRO A 73 2.05 15.70 11.35
N GLN A 74 1.75 14.90 12.36
CA GLN A 74 0.39 14.34 12.58
C GLN A 74 -0.51 15.26 13.41
N ALA A 75 0.02 16.32 13.98
CA ALA A 75 -0.63 17.17 14.98
C ALA A 75 -1.95 17.85 14.50
N SER A 76 -2.23 17.85 13.19
CA SER A 76 -3.42 18.47 12.60
C SER A 76 -4.27 17.54 11.74
N ARG A 77 -3.87 16.27 11.54
CA ARG A 77 -4.60 15.37 10.64
C ARG A 77 -5.72 14.64 11.37
N SER A 78 -6.92 14.64 10.79
CA SER A 78 -8.00 13.75 11.22
C SER A 78 -7.63 12.28 10.95
N GLY A 79 -8.22 11.35 11.70
CA GLY A 79 -8.03 9.91 11.41
C GLY A 79 -8.39 9.53 9.97
N LEU A 80 -9.37 10.21 9.37
CA LEU A 80 -9.76 10.01 7.97
C LEU A 80 -8.66 10.48 6.99
N GLU A 81 -8.03 11.65 7.22
CA GLU A 81 -6.93 12.15 6.40
C GLU A 81 -5.71 11.24 6.49
N TYR A 82 -5.43 10.70 7.68
CA TYR A 82 -4.40 9.68 7.87
C TYR A 82 -4.68 8.44 7.01
N LEU A 83 -5.88 7.87 7.09
CA LEU A 83 -6.26 6.71 6.28
C LEU A 83 -6.18 7.00 4.78
N LYS A 84 -6.69 8.13 4.32
CA LYS A 84 -6.59 8.53 2.90
C LYS A 84 -5.14 8.59 2.41
N THR A 85 -4.24 9.18 3.20
CA THR A 85 -2.81 9.24 2.86
C THR A 85 -2.20 7.85 2.71
N TRP A 86 -2.52 6.92 3.63
CA TRP A 86 -2.07 5.54 3.54
C TRP A 86 -2.64 4.80 2.34
N PHE A 87 -3.93 4.96 2.05
CA PHE A 87 -4.56 4.35 0.88
C PHE A 87 -4.00 4.87 -0.43
N THR A 88 -3.67 6.17 -0.52
CA THR A 88 -2.97 6.74 -1.69
C THR A 88 -1.60 6.11 -1.87
N LEU A 89 -0.83 5.96 -0.80
CA LEU A 89 0.47 5.30 -0.86
C LEU A 89 0.35 3.81 -1.26
N MET A 90 -0.61 3.07 -0.69
CA MET A 90 -0.88 1.69 -1.09
C MET A 90 -1.25 1.60 -2.59
N TRP A 91 -1.98 2.59 -3.09
CA TRP A 91 -2.34 2.67 -4.50
C TRP A 91 -1.12 2.86 -5.42
N GLU A 92 -0.19 3.70 -5.04
CA GLU A 92 1.07 3.92 -5.78
C GLU A 92 1.90 2.64 -5.84
N TRP A 93 1.87 1.82 -4.80
CA TRP A 93 2.64 0.59 -4.65
C TRP A 93 1.75 -0.66 -4.67
N ARG A 94 0.60 -0.63 -5.38
CA ARG A 94 -0.45 -1.64 -5.30
C ARG A 94 -0.02 -3.05 -5.70
N PHE A 95 1.01 -3.21 -6.53
CA PHE A 95 1.50 -4.54 -6.88
C PHE A 95 2.06 -5.32 -5.68
N PHE A 96 2.61 -4.65 -4.65
CA PHE A 96 3.05 -5.31 -3.43
C PHE A 96 1.86 -5.89 -2.64
N TYR A 97 0.71 -5.26 -2.71
CA TYR A 97 -0.52 -5.70 -2.03
C TYR A 97 -1.27 -6.75 -2.85
N ARG A 98 -1.34 -6.58 -4.17
CA ARG A 98 -1.98 -7.54 -5.07
C ARG A 98 -1.22 -8.85 -5.17
N ASP A 99 0.11 -8.79 -5.32
CA ASP A 99 0.97 -9.94 -5.64
C ASP A 99 1.87 -10.36 -4.46
N GLY A 100 1.60 -9.91 -3.23
CA GLY A 100 2.50 -10.05 -2.08
C GLY A 100 3.02 -11.47 -1.84
N SER A 101 2.16 -12.47 -1.91
CA SER A 101 2.56 -13.89 -1.76
C SER A 101 3.48 -14.36 -2.88
N ALA A 102 3.26 -13.91 -4.12
CA ALA A 102 4.10 -14.25 -5.26
C ALA A 102 5.47 -13.56 -5.14
N ILE A 103 5.48 -12.30 -4.73
CA ILE A 103 6.72 -11.51 -4.52
C ILE A 103 7.60 -12.16 -3.44
N ILE A 104 7.02 -12.59 -2.31
CA ILE A 104 7.78 -13.29 -1.25
C ILE A 104 8.33 -14.64 -1.74
N ARG A 105 7.63 -15.34 -2.66
CA ARG A 105 8.19 -16.55 -3.29
C ARG A 105 9.35 -16.23 -4.24
N MET A 106 9.28 -15.11 -4.96
CA MET A 106 10.35 -14.67 -5.88
C MET A 106 11.57 -14.12 -5.14
N ALA A 107 11.36 -13.38 -4.05
CA ALA A 107 12.37 -12.72 -3.23
C ALA A 107 12.14 -13.05 -1.73
N PRO A 108 12.52 -14.27 -1.27
CA PRO A 108 12.26 -14.73 0.10
C PRO A 108 12.88 -13.85 1.19
N GLU A 109 13.95 -13.12 0.86
CA GLU A 109 14.61 -12.14 1.74
C GLU A 109 13.71 -10.98 2.16
N LEU A 110 12.66 -10.69 1.41
CA LEU A 110 11.68 -9.65 1.76
C LEU A 110 10.74 -10.08 2.89
N ARG A 111 10.64 -11.39 3.21
CA ARG A 111 9.70 -11.89 4.23
C ARG A 111 9.90 -11.23 5.60
N ALA A 112 11.13 -11.16 6.08
CA ALA A 112 11.42 -10.55 7.39
C ALA A 112 11.09 -9.04 7.40
N ARG A 113 11.34 -8.36 6.28
CA ARG A 113 11.00 -6.93 6.11
C ARG A 113 9.48 -6.71 6.11
N CYS A 114 8.71 -7.58 5.44
CA CYS A 114 7.25 -7.55 5.47
C CYS A 114 6.69 -7.77 6.88
N VAL A 115 7.27 -8.70 7.66
CA VAL A 115 6.88 -8.92 9.07
C VAL A 115 7.12 -7.67 9.90
N ASN A 116 8.30 -7.05 9.76
CA ASN A 116 8.62 -5.80 10.47
C ASN A 116 7.71 -4.64 10.06
N LEU A 117 7.37 -4.56 8.76
CA LEU A 117 6.43 -3.57 8.25
C LEU A 117 5.04 -3.75 8.87
N THR A 118 4.56 -4.98 8.95
CA THR A 118 3.28 -5.31 9.59
C THR A 118 3.25 -4.85 11.04
N ALA A 119 4.28 -5.19 11.83
CA ALA A 119 4.37 -4.80 13.24
C ALA A 119 4.35 -3.26 13.42
N ARG A 120 5.11 -2.54 12.61
CA ARG A 120 5.14 -1.06 12.65
C ARG A 120 3.81 -0.46 12.23
N GLY A 121 3.22 -0.94 11.14
CA GLY A 121 1.94 -0.43 10.65
C GLY A 121 0.80 -0.66 11.64
N GLN A 122 0.73 -1.82 12.29
CA GLN A 122 -0.24 -2.08 13.36
C GLN A 122 -0.02 -1.17 14.58
N ALA A 123 1.23 -0.91 14.96
CA ALA A 123 1.55 0.03 16.05
C ALA A 123 1.11 1.46 15.72
N ASP A 124 1.26 1.89 14.46
CA ASP A 124 0.82 3.21 14.00
C ASP A 124 -0.70 3.33 13.99
N ILE A 125 -1.43 2.33 13.48
CA ILE A 125 -2.89 2.27 13.55
C ILE A 125 -3.35 2.36 15.02
N ARG A 126 -2.74 1.55 15.92
CA ARG A 126 -3.08 1.57 17.33
C ARG A 126 -2.90 2.96 17.94
N ARG A 127 -1.81 3.65 17.64
CA ARG A 127 -1.52 5.00 18.14
C ARG A 127 -2.59 5.99 17.69
N VAL A 128 -3.01 5.94 16.43
CA VAL A 128 -4.07 6.80 15.89
C VAL A 128 -5.40 6.52 16.57
N LEU A 129 -5.80 5.25 16.70
CA LEU A 129 -7.06 4.86 17.34
C LEU A 129 -7.07 5.21 18.84
N GLN A 130 -5.95 5.03 19.54
CA GLN A 130 -5.80 5.41 20.93
C GLN A 130 -5.98 6.93 21.11
N GLY A 131 -5.35 7.74 20.26
CA GLY A 131 -5.54 9.19 20.28
C GLY A 131 -7.00 9.60 19.97
N MET A 132 -7.70 8.90 19.08
CA MET A 132 -9.13 9.14 18.83
C MET A 132 -9.98 8.81 20.07
N LYS A 133 -9.67 7.72 20.80
CA LYS A 133 -10.34 7.33 22.04
C LYS A 133 -10.12 8.39 23.14
N GLU A 134 -8.90 8.81 23.36
CA GLU A 134 -8.53 9.84 24.36
C GLU A 134 -9.22 11.18 24.11
N ASN A 135 -9.45 11.53 22.85
CA ASN A 135 -10.16 12.74 22.44
C ASN A 135 -11.70 12.54 22.33
N GLY A 136 -12.25 11.42 22.81
CA GLY A 136 -13.68 11.14 22.79
C GLY A 136 -14.28 10.93 21.39
N ARG A 137 -13.44 10.72 20.36
CA ARG A 137 -13.87 10.48 18.97
C ARG A 137 -14.09 9.00 18.67
N LEU A 138 -13.74 8.10 19.58
CA LEU A 138 -13.92 6.66 19.47
C LEU A 138 -14.29 6.08 20.84
N THR A 139 -15.33 5.24 20.89
CA THR A 139 -15.88 4.66 22.13
C THR A 139 -15.57 3.16 22.25
N ALA A 140 -14.37 2.74 21.87
CA ALA A 140 -13.95 1.34 21.94
C ALA A 140 -13.20 1.03 23.25
N SER A 141 -13.41 -0.16 23.82
CA SER A 141 -12.56 -0.72 24.87
C SER A 141 -11.17 -1.07 24.34
N ASP A 142 -10.19 -1.32 25.21
CA ASP A 142 -8.84 -1.69 24.78
C ASP A 142 -8.82 -3.01 24.00
N THR A 143 -9.64 -3.98 24.40
CA THR A 143 -9.78 -5.25 23.67
C THR A 143 -10.38 -5.06 22.27
N GLU A 144 -11.33 -4.15 22.12
CA GLU A 144 -11.90 -3.80 20.82
C GLU A 144 -10.89 -3.05 19.96
N LEU A 145 -10.09 -2.14 20.53
CA LEU A 145 -9.00 -1.48 19.83
C LEU A 145 -8.00 -2.50 19.24
N ASP A 146 -7.59 -3.50 20.02
CA ASP A 146 -6.68 -4.55 19.56
C ASP A 146 -7.25 -5.30 18.36
N ARG A 147 -8.54 -5.64 18.41
CA ARG A 147 -9.24 -6.29 17.28
C ARG A 147 -9.38 -5.38 16.07
N LEU A 148 -9.71 -4.11 16.28
CA LEU A 148 -9.83 -3.11 15.21
C LEU A 148 -8.51 -2.91 14.49
N VAL A 149 -7.38 -2.84 15.21
CA VAL A 149 -6.03 -2.74 14.62
C VAL A 149 -5.75 -3.91 13.67
N VAL A 150 -6.00 -5.14 14.13
CA VAL A 150 -5.75 -6.34 13.32
C VAL A 150 -6.68 -6.39 12.10
N ASN A 151 -7.98 -6.13 12.29
CA ASN A 151 -8.96 -6.15 11.21
C ASN A 151 -8.69 -5.05 10.17
N ALA A 152 -8.38 -3.84 10.60
CA ALA A 152 -8.01 -2.75 9.71
C ALA A 152 -6.75 -3.09 8.91
N TRP A 153 -5.73 -3.69 9.55
CA TRP A 153 -4.53 -4.14 8.88
C TRP A 153 -4.82 -5.23 7.83
N ILE A 154 -5.60 -6.25 8.19
CA ILE A 154 -5.97 -7.34 7.27
C ILE A 154 -6.70 -6.78 6.06
N ILE A 155 -7.77 -5.99 6.26
CA ILE A 155 -8.54 -5.44 5.14
C ILE A 155 -7.67 -4.53 4.28
N SER A 156 -6.92 -3.61 4.87
CA SER A 156 -6.03 -2.70 4.13
C SER A 156 -4.96 -3.44 3.33
N SER A 157 -4.48 -4.60 3.79
CA SER A 157 -3.41 -5.36 3.13
C SER A 157 -3.91 -6.29 2.04
N TYR A 158 -5.17 -6.78 2.11
CA TYR A 158 -5.64 -7.86 1.25
C TYR A 158 -6.82 -7.50 0.34
N TRP A 159 -7.37 -6.30 0.40
CA TRP A 159 -8.53 -5.92 -0.42
C TRP A 159 -8.22 -5.94 -1.93
N LEU A 160 -6.99 -5.61 -2.35
CA LEU A 160 -6.58 -5.67 -3.76
C LEU A 160 -6.49 -7.11 -4.25
N ASP A 161 -5.84 -8.00 -3.47
CA ASP A 161 -5.79 -9.44 -3.80
C ASP A 161 -7.21 -10.04 -3.81
N TYR A 162 -8.06 -9.65 -2.87
CA TYR A 162 -9.46 -10.08 -2.82
C TYR A 162 -10.22 -9.71 -4.11
N LEU A 163 -10.13 -8.46 -4.57
CA LEU A 163 -10.78 -8.04 -5.80
C LEU A 163 -10.19 -8.75 -7.02
N HIS A 164 -8.87 -8.88 -7.09
CA HIS A 164 -8.21 -9.57 -8.18
C HIS A 164 -8.58 -11.07 -8.22
N SER A 165 -8.37 -11.78 -7.11
CA SER A 165 -8.48 -13.24 -7.05
C SER A 165 -9.93 -13.76 -6.93
N ARG A 166 -10.87 -12.94 -6.42
CA ARG A 166 -12.26 -13.37 -6.15
C ARG A 166 -13.29 -12.68 -7.01
N HIS A 167 -12.99 -11.50 -7.56
CA HIS A 167 -13.91 -10.71 -8.37
C HIS A 167 -13.41 -10.48 -9.80
N ASN A 168 -12.28 -11.09 -10.19
CA ASN A 168 -11.72 -11.02 -11.55
C ASN A 168 -11.39 -9.58 -11.99
N VAL A 169 -10.97 -8.74 -11.04
CA VAL A 169 -10.57 -7.36 -11.32
C VAL A 169 -9.09 -7.36 -11.72
N ASP A 170 -8.83 -7.25 -13.01
CA ASP A 170 -7.45 -7.17 -13.54
C ASP A 170 -6.94 -5.73 -13.60
N GLN A 171 -7.84 -4.76 -13.81
CA GLN A 171 -7.50 -3.34 -13.85
C GLN A 171 -8.18 -2.58 -12.72
N PHE A 172 -7.35 -2.03 -11.83
CA PHE A 172 -7.83 -1.26 -10.70
C PHE A 172 -8.07 0.20 -11.09
N THR A 173 -9.16 0.78 -10.58
CA THR A 173 -9.59 2.17 -10.80
C THR A 173 -9.69 2.92 -9.47
N ALA A 174 -9.89 4.24 -9.52
CA ALA A 174 -10.14 5.06 -8.34
C ALA A 174 -11.37 4.59 -7.54
N GLU A 175 -12.39 4.03 -8.22
CA GLU A 175 -13.58 3.49 -7.56
C GLU A 175 -13.25 2.28 -6.68
N HIS A 176 -12.31 1.43 -7.11
CA HIS A 176 -11.82 0.32 -6.31
C HIS A 176 -11.04 0.81 -5.08
N LEU A 177 -10.27 1.91 -5.21
CA LEU A 177 -9.59 2.53 -4.08
C LEU A 177 -10.60 3.06 -3.04
N ASP A 178 -11.63 3.78 -3.49
CA ASP A 178 -12.70 4.29 -2.63
C ASP A 178 -13.48 3.15 -1.96
N TRP A 179 -13.71 2.06 -2.70
CA TRP A 179 -14.33 0.86 -2.15
C TRP A 179 -13.47 0.26 -1.03
N GLY A 180 -12.17 0.05 -1.24
CA GLY A 180 -11.25 -0.48 -0.24
C GLY A 180 -11.21 0.40 1.02
N LEU A 181 -11.10 1.72 0.85
CA LEU A 181 -11.16 2.68 1.94
C LEU A 181 -12.47 2.57 2.73
N SER A 182 -13.61 2.45 2.02
CA SER A 182 -14.93 2.32 2.66
C SER A 182 -15.05 1.06 3.52
N GLN A 183 -14.43 -0.07 3.10
CA GLN A 183 -14.41 -1.31 3.90
C GLN A 183 -13.68 -1.09 5.24
N VAL A 184 -12.53 -0.43 5.21
CA VAL A 184 -11.79 -0.12 6.46
C VAL A 184 -12.57 0.85 7.33
N LEU A 185 -13.16 1.91 6.76
CA LEU A 185 -13.96 2.89 7.51
C LEU A 185 -15.17 2.25 8.18
N SER A 186 -15.80 1.26 7.53
CA SER A 186 -16.97 0.56 8.07
C SER A 186 -16.70 -0.14 9.40
N LEU A 187 -15.45 -0.56 9.67
CA LEU A 187 -15.06 -1.17 10.94
C LEU A 187 -15.24 -0.23 12.13
N PHE A 188 -15.08 1.07 11.91
CA PHE A 188 -15.08 2.06 12.97
C PHE A 188 -16.46 2.65 13.24
N LEU A 189 -17.42 2.51 12.31
CA LEU A 189 -18.76 3.10 12.43
C LEU A 189 -19.48 2.77 13.75
N PRO A 190 -19.44 1.51 14.26
CA PRO A 190 -20.11 1.17 15.53
C PRO A 190 -19.51 1.86 16.75
N TYR A 191 -18.30 2.36 16.65
CA TYR A 191 -17.52 2.95 17.74
C TYR A 191 -17.46 4.48 17.69
N LEU A 192 -18.07 5.10 16.66
CA LEU A 192 -18.14 6.56 16.59
C LEU A 192 -19.24 7.09 17.53
N PRO A 193 -19.02 8.24 18.23
CA PRO A 193 -20.06 8.88 19.02
C PRO A 193 -21.31 9.20 18.20
N ALA A 194 -22.49 9.10 18.79
CA ALA A 194 -23.78 9.26 18.12
C ALA A 194 -23.94 10.60 17.37
N GLU A 195 -23.30 11.68 17.84
CA GLU A 195 -23.30 12.98 17.18
C GLU A 195 -22.52 13.01 15.85
N SER A 196 -21.55 12.11 15.67
CA SER A 196 -20.75 12.00 14.45
C SER A 196 -21.42 11.17 13.35
N ALA A 197 -22.43 10.34 13.70
CA ALA A 197 -23.16 9.46 12.77
C ALA A 197 -24.18 10.21 11.90
N GLY A 198 -24.46 11.49 12.17
CA GLY A 198 -25.44 12.32 11.44
C GLY A 198 -25.01 12.76 10.04
N ASN A 199 -23.74 12.67 9.69
CA ASN A 199 -23.24 13.03 8.37
C ASN A 199 -23.10 11.78 7.47
N LYS A 200 -24.24 11.13 7.18
CA LYS A 200 -24.32 9.92 6.34
C LYS A 200 -23.71 10.20 4.97
N VAL A 201 -22.69 9.44 4.63
CA VAL A 201 -22.25 9.23 3.26
C VAL A 201 -23.48 8.82 2.45
N LYS A 202 -23.95 9.69 1.55
CA LYS A 202 -25.05 9.35 0.63
C LYS A 202 -24.62 8.15 -0.22
N PRO A 203 -25.42 7.06 -0.28
CA PRO A 203 -25.10 5.95 -1.17
C PRO A 203 -25.11 6.47 -2.62
N ALA A 204 -24.09 6.13 -3.39
CA ALA A 204 -24.06 6.37 -4.83
C ALA A 204 -25.31 5.74 -5.47
N ARG A 205 -26.10 6.56 -6.16
CA ARG A 205 -27.25 6.09 -6.94
C ARG A 205 -26.73 5.15 -8.03
N LYS A 206 -27.25 3.92 -8.01
CA LYS A 206 -27.17 3.02 -9.16
C LYS A 206 -27.90 3.69 -10.34
N GLY A 207 -27.16 3.97 -11.41
CA GLY A 207 -27.65 4.19 -12.75
C GLY A 207 -27.26 3.00 -13.59
#